data_9eb755b76d21ee4cc48b4cd069f635aa
#
_entry.id   9eb755b76d21ee4cc48b4cd069f635aa
#
_cell.length_a   1.000
_cell.length_b   1.000
_cell.length_c   1.000
_cell.angle_alpha   90.00
_cell.angle_beta   90.00
_cell.angle_gamma   90.00
#
_symmetry.space_group_name_H-M   'P 1'
#
loop_
_entity.id
_entity.type
_entity.pdbx_description
1 polymer ?
#
loop_
_entity_poly.entity_id
_entity_poly.type
_entity_poly.pdbx_seq_one_letter_code
_entity_poly.pdbx_strand_id
1 'polypeptide(L)'
;MYEAEQLTFEPSDLKRTARNAAARDVTQGSPAAAEPLEPVSFEQPILVGGTDGQGHGRLLLHRQFVSSFLPARRDVIIAVPPDYFHSKQRYPVLYLQDGQNLFDGATSFIKGSFWDVQTTTDRLIEKGAIDPLIVVGVYNTGIERMEEYTPMRDRNLGGGKANLYGRLLVEELKTWVDQHYRTLDGPAHTGVGGSSLGGLVSLYLGLTWPQVFGRLAVLSPSVWWAQGAMLQYVRRMRPEPRPRVWLDMGLGEGPVMIKKCDELHRLLERRGWFDGVEMQYLRAPGARHNEDAWAKRVDPFLRFLFPAK
;
A
#
# COMPACT_ATOMS: atom_id res chain seq x y z
N MET A 1 -26.46 -17.67 16.49
CA MET A 1 -25.47 -18.52 15.79
C MET A 1 -25.63 -18.21 14.31
N TYR A 2 -24.80 -17.31 13.80
CA TYR A 2 -24.66 -17.07 12.36
C TYR A 2 -23.32 -17.64 11.96
N GLU A 3 -23.32 -18.68 11.17
CA GLU A 3 -22.13 -19.24 10.56
C GLU A 3 -21.59 -18.23 9.55
N ALA A 4 -20.36 -17.78 9.80
CA ALA A 4 -19.58 -17.02 8.83
C ALA A 4 -19.16 -17.99 7.71
N GLU A 5 -19.84 -17.94 6.58
CA GLU A 5 -19.42 -18.64 5.37
C GLU A 5 -18.00 -18.21 5.02
N GLN A 6 -17.15 -19.19 4.93
CA GLN A 6 -15.74 -19.07 4.54
C GLN A 6 -15.70 -18.71 3.06
N LEU A 7 -15.54 -17.43 2.75
CA LEU A 7 -15.22 -16.98 1.39
C LEU A 7 -13.78 -17.44 1.06
N THR A 8 -13.67 -18.65 0.53
CA THR A 8 -12.49 -19.06 -0.23
C THR A 8 -12.53 -18.31 -1.56
N PHE A 9 -11.56 -17.42 -1.74
CA PHE A 9 -11.44 -16.62 -2.97
C PHE A 9 -10.97 -17.54 -4.10
N GLU A 10 -11.92 -18.06 -4.89
CA GLU A 10 -11.65 -18.80 -6.11
C GLU A 10 -11.50 -17.82 -7.30
N PRO A 11 -10.63 -18.07 -8.27
CA PRO A 11 -10.49 -17.23 -9.47
C PRO A 11 -11.76 -17.08 -10.30
N SER A 12 -12.76 -17.94 -10.06
CA SER A 12 -14.11 -17.89 -10.65
C SER A 12 -14.95 -16.72 -10.16
N ASP A 13 -14.71 -16.19 -8.95
CA ASP A 13 -15.51 -15.11 -8.36
C ASP A 13 -15.18 -13.75 -9.00
N LEU A 14 -13.94 -13.56 -9.48
CA LEU A 14 -13.55 -12.39 -10.25
C LEU A 14 -14.30 -12.27 -11.60
N LYS A 15 -14.70 -13.40 -12.22
CA LYS A 15 -15.43 -13.40 -13.49
C LYS A 15 -16.88 -12.95 -13.34
N ARG A 16 -17.48 -13.10 -12.16
CA ARG A 16 -18.88 -12.73 -11.89
C ARG A 16 -19.04 -11.22 -11.72
N THR A 17 -18.05 -10.55 -11.11
CA THR A 17 -18.04 -9.08 -10.95
C THR A 17 -17.77 -8.36 -12.27
N ALA A 18 -16.92 -8.92 -13.14
CA ALA A 18 -16.60 -8.32 -14.44
C ALA A 18 -17.75 -8.42 -15.46
N ARG A 19 -18.59 -9.46 -15.39
CA ARG A 19 -19.74 -9.63 -16.33
C ARG A 19 -20.88 -8.65 -16.10
N ASN A 20 -21.06 -8.15 -14.88
CA ASN A 20 -22.11 -7.18 -14.56
C ASN A 20 -21.77 -5.73 -14.94
N ALA A 21 -20.50 -5.45 -15.30
CA ALA A 21 -20.05 -4.12 -15.72
C ALA A 21 -20.09 -3.91 -17.25
N ALA A 22 -20.28 -4.97 -18.06
CA ALA A 22 -20.14 -4.92 -19.53
C ALA A 22 -21.41 -4.57 -20.31
N ALA A 23 -22.52 -4.26 -19.66
CA ALA A 23 -23.80 -3.95 -20.33
C ALA A 23 -24.23 -2.49 -20.11
N ARG A 24 -23.44 -1.53 -20.60
CA ARG A 24 -23.94 -0.17 -20.91
C ARG A 24 -23.30 0.34 -22.19
N ASP A 25 -24.16 0.60 -23.15
CA ASP A 25 -23.94 1.06 -24.50
C ASP A 25 -23.15 2.39 -24.55
N VAL A 26 -22.11 2.45 -25.39
CA VAL A 26 -21.28 3.63 -25.62
C VAL A 26 -21.66 4.23 -26.94
N THR A 27 -22.50 5.25 -26.94
CA THR A 27 -22.67 6.13 -28.10
C THR A 27 -21.51 7.12 -28.15
N GLN A 28 -20.89 7.22 -29.31
CA GLN A 28 -19.73 8.02 -29.65
C GLN A 28 -19.97 9.53 -29.46
N GLY A 29 -19.14 10.17 -28.62
CA GLY A 29 -18.92 11.59 -28.59
C GLY A 29 -17.42 11.88 -28.72
N SER A 30 -17.02 12.74 -29.65
CA SER A 30 -15.64 13.21 -29.82
C SER A 30 -15.07 13.73 -28.50
N PRO A 31 -13.78 13.48 -28.18
CA PRO A 31 -13.19 14.02 -26.96
C PRO A 31 -12.99 15.53 -27.11
N ALA A 32 -13.73 16.31 -26.31
CA ALA A 32 -13.38 17.69 -26.03
C ALA A 32 -12.01 17.72 -25.36
N ALA A 33 -11.17 18.70 -25.73
CA ALA A 33 -9.87 18.92 -25.10
C ALA A 33 -10.07 19.05 -23.58
N ALA A 34 -9.38 18.21 -22.81
CA ALA A 34 -9.42 18.27 -21.37
C ALA A 34 -8.91 19.64 -20.90
N GLU A 35 -9.71 20.36 -20.14
CA GLU A 35 -9.25 21.56 -19.43
C GLU A 35 -8.08 21.18 -18.52
N PRO A 36 -7.08 22.08 -18.35
CA PRO A 36 -6.00 21.84 -17.42
C PRO A 36 -6.57 21.66 -16.01
N LEU A 37 -6.28 20.50 -15.39
CA LEU A 37 -6.73 20.21 -14.04
C LEU A 37 -6.15 21.26 -13.08
N GLU A 38 -7.00 21.88 -12.28
CA GLU A 38 -6.62 22.81 -11.23
C GLU A 38 -5.57 22.15 -10.30
N PRO A 39 -4.58 22.93 -9.83
CA PRO A 39 -3.56 22.39 -8.95
C PRO A 39 -4.18 21.80 -7.69
N VAL A 40 -3.61 20.69 -7.21
CA VAL A 40 -4.01 19.91 -6.04
C VAL A 40 -4.41 20.81 -4.88
N SER A 41 -5.71 20.96 -4.64
CA SER A 41 -6.24 21.63 -3.46
C SER A 41 -6.98 20.60 -2.61
N PHE A 42 -6.44 20.30 -1.43
CA PHE A 42 -7.20 19.60 -0.43
C PHE A 42 -8.11 20.56 0.33
N GLU A 43 -9.31 20.11 0.66
CA GLU A 43 -10.09 20.71 1.73
C GLU A 43 -9.30 20.62 3.05
N GLN A 44 -9.62 21.47 4.02
CA GLN A 44 -8.99 21.38 5.33
C GLN A 44 -9.11 19.94 5.89
N PRO A 45 -8.05 19.37 6.47
CA PRO A 45 -8.10 17.99 6.95
C PRO A 45 -9.15 17.83 8.05
N ILE A 46 -9.90 16.73 7.97
CA ILE A 46 -10.85 16.35 8.99
C ILE A 46 -10.11 15.49 10.02
N LEU A 47 -10.19 15.89 11.27
CA LEU A 47 -9.73 15.05 12.37
C LEU A 47 -10.68 13.86 12.54
N VAL A 48 -10.18 12.63 12.37
CA VAL A 48 -11.00 11.43 12.42
C VAL A 48 -10.71 10.52 13.62
N GLY A 49 -9.62 10.76 14.37
CA GLY A 49 -9.31 9.99 15.58
C GLY A 49 -7.90 10.23 16.10
N GLY A 50 -7.66 9.68 17.29
CA GLY A 50 -6.38 9.78 17.98
C GLY A 50 -6.07 11.21 18.46
N THR A 51 -5.83 11.39 19.74
CA THR A 51 -5.30 12.65 20.28
C THR A 51 -3.98 12.38 20.98
N ASP A 52 -3.14 13.40 21.10
CA ASP A 52 -1.84 13.33 21.80
C ASP A 52 -1.97 13.46 23.34
N GLY A 53 -3.16 13.34 23.89
CA GLY A 53 -3.43 13.57 25.33
C GLY A 53 -3.60 15.05 25.69
N GLN A 54 -3.24 15.99 24.78
CA GLN A 54 -3.48 17.43 24.93
C GLN A 54 -4.57 17.93 23.97
N GLY A 55 -5.28 17.02 23.30
CA GLY A 55 -6.40 17.34 22.42
C GLY A 55 -6.02 17.55 20.94
N HIS A 56 -4.74 17.45 20.56
CA HIS A 56 -4.36 17.52 19.15
C HIS A 56 -4.68 16.19 18.45
N GLY A 57 -5.36 16.27 17.35
CA GLY A 57 -5.66 15.11 16.54
C GLY A 57 -4.45 14.64 15.76
N ARG A 58 -4.22 13.33 15.81
CA ARG A 58 -3.08 12.69 15.15
C ARG A 58 -3.44 11.88 13.91
N LEU A 59 -4.74 11.73 13.61
CA LEU A 59 -5.25 11.04 12.43
C LEU A 59 -6.05 12.03 11.58
N LEU A 60 -5.49 12.42 10.46
CA LEU A 60 -5.95 13.52 9.60
C LEU A 60 -6.43 12.96 8.26
N LEU A 61 -7.71 13.11 7.96
CA LEU A 61 -8.30 12.69 6.68
C LEU A 61 -8.35 13.87 5.71
N HIS A 62 -7.63 13.74 4.62
CA HIS A 62 -7.68 14.64 3.46
C HIS A 62 -8.58 14.03 2.39
N ARG A 63 -9.66 14.69 2.08
CA ARG A 63 -10.65 14.16 1.13
C ARG A 63 -10.39 14.61 -0.28
N GLN A 64 -10.80 13.75 -1.22
CA GLN A 64 -10.95 14.04 -2.63
C GLN A 64 -9.67 14.54 -3.32
N PHE A 65 -8.53 13.91 -3.00
CA PHE A 65 -7.28 14.16 -3.72
C PHE A 65 -7.48 14.02 -5.23
N VAL A 66 -7.13 15.06 -5.96
CA VAL A 66 -7.19 15.12 -7.42
C VAL A 66 -5.80 14.87 -8.00
N SER A 67 -5.73 14.06 -9.02
CA SER A 67 -4.47 13.75 -9.74
C SER A 67 -4.61 14.09 -11.22
N SER A 68 -3.55 14.59 -11.82
CA SER A 68 -3.47 14.76 -13.28
C SER A 68 -3.26 13.46 -14.04
N PHE A 69 -2.87 12.37 -13.33
CA PHE A 69 -2.57 11.07 -13.95
C PHE A 69 -3.75 10.10 -13.94
N LEU A 70 -4.65 10.22 -12.99
CA LEU A 70 -5.79 9.32 -12.81
C LEU A 70 -7.06 10.13 -12.50
N PRO A 71 -8.18 9.86 -13.20
CA PRO A 71 -9.39 10.66 -13.08
C PRO A 71 -10.13 10.45 -11.75
N ALA A 72 -9.95 9.29 -11.11
CA ALA A 72 -10.65 8.95 -9.89
C ALA A 72 -10.04 9.69 -8.68
N ARG A 73 -10.86 10.46 -7.99
CA ARG A 73 -10.49 11.11 -6.72
C ARG A 73 -10.40 10.07 -5.62
N ARG A 74 -9.53 10.33 -4.64
CA ARG A 74 -9.33 9.43 -3.49
C ARG A 74 -9.09 10.19 -2.20
N ASP A 75 -9.43 9.58 -1.10
CA ASP A 75 -9.10 10.10 0.21
C ASP A 75 -7.69 9.66 0.61
N VAL A 76 -7.03 10.47 1.41
CA VAL A 76 -5.70 10.20 1.99
C VAL A 76 -5.79 10.44 3.48
N ILE A 77 -5.42 9.44 4.27
CA ILE A 77 -5.43 9.54 5.72
C ILE A 77 -3.99 9.54 6.25
N ILE A 78 -3.64 10.51 7.09
CA ILE A 78 -2.28 10.69 7.58
C ILE A 78 -2.28 10.56 9.09
N ALA A 79 -1.52 9.58 9.59
CA ALA A 79 -1.22 9.41 11.00
C ALA A 79 0.15 10.02 11.31
N VAL A 80 0.19 11.00 12.20
CA VAL A 80 1.43 11.59 12.70
C VAL A 80 1.83 10.97 14.04
N PRO A 81 3.15 10.87 14.37
CA PRO A 81 3.60 10.25 15.61
C PRO A 81 3.21 11.04 16.86
N PRO A 82 3.25 10.42 18.07
CA PRO A 82 2.76 11.03 19.31
C PRO A 82 3.38 12.39 19.64
N ASP A 83 4.67 12.58 19.35
CA ASP A 83 5.40 13.81 19.63
C ASP A 83 5.30 14.87 18.52
N TYR A 84 4.56 14.61 17.46
CA TYR A 84 4.56 15.47 16.28
C TYR A 84 4.29 16.94 16.59
N PHE A 85 3.30 17.28 17.38
CA PHE A 85 2.95 18.68 17.69
C PHE A 85 3.85 19.33 18.74
N HIS A 86 4.65 18.54 19.47
CA HIS A 86 5.57 19.00 20.54
C HIS A 86 7.03 19.03 20.10
N SER A 87 7.33 18.56 18.89
CA SER A 87 8.69 18.48 18.33
C SER A 87 8.77 19.28 17.04
N LYS A 88 9.99 19.69 16.67
CA LYS A 88 10.31 20.29 15.37
C LYS A 88 11.05 19.32 14.44
N GLN A 89 11.25 18.08 14.89
CA GLN A 89 11.95 17.08 14.10
C GLN A 89 11.19 16.69 12.82
N ARG A 90 11.93 16.11 11.88
CA ARG A 90 11.38 15.53 10.66
C ARG A 90 11.36 14.02 10.79
N TYR A 91 10.42 13.38 10.13
CA TYR A 91 10.08 11.97 10.29
C TYR A 91 10.19 11.20 8.99
N PRO A 92 10.62 9.93 9.00
CA PRO A 92 10.43 9.04 7.88
C PRO A 92 8.94 8.87 7.57
N VAL A 93 8.62 8.47 6.34
CA VAL A 93 7.25 8.32 5.87
C VAL A 93 7.02 6.93 5.31
N LEU A 94 5.90 6.31 5.67
CA LEU A 94 5.43 5.05 5.10
C LEU A 94 4.08 5.27 4.40
N TYR A 95 4.07 5.10 3.08
CA TYR A 95 2.85 5.11 2.28
C TYR A 95 2.27 3.70 2.24
N LEU A 96 1.03 3.53 2.71
CA LEU A 96 0.32 2.26 2.71
C LEU A 96 -0.90 2.30 1.79
N GLN A 97 -1.02 1.28 0.97
CA GLN A 97 -2.17 1.08 0.09
C GLN A 97 -3.42 0.69 0.88
N ASP A 98 -4.60 0.89 0.27
CA ASP A 98 -5.89 0.55 0.87
C ASP A 98 -6.12 1.26 2.22
N GLY A 99 -5.89 2.57 2.24
CA GLY A 99 -5.90 3.43 3.43
C GLY A 99 -7.14 3.29 4.32
N GLN A 100 -8.29 2.94 3.74
CA GLN A 100 -9.54 2.70 4.45
C GLN A 100 -9.49 1.48 5.40
N ASN A 101 -8.53 0.55 5.20
CA ASN A 101 -8.40 -0.67 5.99
C ASN A 101 -7.37 -0.55 7.14
N LEU A 102 -6.73 0.61 7.31
CA LEU A 102 -5.53 0.71 8.14
C LEU A 102 -5.81 1.10 9.60
N PHE A 103 -6.81 1.96 9.83
CA PHE A 103 -6.95 2.68 11.11
C PHE A 103 -8.28 2.47 11.81
N ASP A 104 -9.34 2.10 11.09
CA ASP A 104 -10.69 1.95 11.63
C ASP A 104 -11.46 0.83 10.91
N GLY A 105 -11.99 -0.09 11.70
CA GLY A 105 -12.83 -1.17 11.18
C GLY A 105 -14.16 -0.70 10.58
N ALA A 106 -14.63 0.50 10.91
CA ALA A 106 -15.84 1.06 10.32
C ALA A 106 -15.65 1.49 8.86
N THR A 107 -14.43 1.89 8.47
CA THR A 107 -14.09 2.27 7.08
C THR A 107 -13.60 1.09 6.27
N SER A 108 -13.15 0.02 6.92
CA SER A 108 -12.53 -1.14 6.29
C SER A 108 -13.50 -1.88 5.35
N PHE A 109 -12.93 -2.50 4.32
CA PHE A 109 -13.63 -3.36 3.37
C PHE A 109 -14.36 -4.51 4.07
N ILE A 110 -13.70 -5.16 5.03
CA ILE A 110 -14.33 -6.13 5.96
C ILE A 110 -14.65 -5.39 7.24
N LYS A 111 -15.92 -5.10 7.48
CA LYS A 111 -16.35 -4.35 8.66
C LYS A 111 -15.87 -4.98 9.95
N GLY A 112 -15.24 -4.16 10.80
CA GLY A 112 -14.68 -4.57 12.09
C GLY A 112 -13.27 -5.18 12.02
N SER A 113 -12.75 -5.49 10.83
CA SER A 113 -11.43 -6.06 10.61
C SER A 113 -10.53 -5.03 9.94
N PHE A 114 -9.42 -4.63 10.56
CA PHE A 114 -8.50 -3.59 10.07
C PHE A 114 -7.07 -3.83 10.59
N TRP A 115 -6.09 -3.11 10.05
CA TRP A 115 -4.68 -3.37 10.34
C TRP A 115 -4.20 -2.84 11.69
N ASP A 116 -4.93 -1.94 12.34
CA ASP A 116 -4.56 -1.29 13.59
C ASP A 116 -3.15 -0.67 13.57
N VAL A 117 -2.85 0.03 12.48
CA VAL A 117 -1.50 0.56 12.22
C VAL A 117 -1.11 1.59 13.26
N GLN A 118 -2.03 2.51 13.65
CA GLN A 118 -1.71 3.59 14.58
C GLN A 118 -1.35 3.06 15.96
N THR A 119 -2.18 2.21 16.56
CA THR A 119 -1.93 1.63 17.90
C THR A 119 -0.62 0.83 17.90
N THR A 120 -0.39 0.05 16.84
CA THR A 120 0.85 -0.74 16.73
C THR A 120 2.07 0.15 16.60
N THR A 121 2.01 1.21 15.78
CA THR A 121 3.11 2.16 15.59
C THR A 121 3.41 2.91 16.89
N ASP A 122 2.39 3.45 17.55
CA ASP A 122 2.54 4.18 18.83
C ASP A 122 3.20 3.31 19.91
N ARG A 123 2.72 2.09 20.07
CA ARG A 123 3.31 1.11 21.01
C ARG A 123 4.77 0.79 20.70
N LEU A 124 5.14 0.71 19.43
CA LEU A 124 6.54 0.44 19.04
C LEU A 124 7.43 1.65 19.26
N ILE A 125 6.95 2.87 19.03
CA ILE A 125 7.65 4.12 19.31
C ILE A 125 7.88 4.26 20.82
N GLU A 126 6.84 4.06 21.64
CA GLU A 126 6.92 4.13 23.11
C GLU A 126 7.97 3.16 23.68
N LYS A 127 8.08 1.96 23.08
CA LYS A 127 9.10 0.95 23.46
C LYS A 127 10.49 1.23 22.91
N GLY A 128 10.69 2.29 22.14
CA GLY A 128 11.95 2.56 21.44
C GLY A 128 12.36 1.47 20.45
N ALA A 129 11.38 0.74 19.88
CA ALA A 129 11.64 -0.35 18.96
C ALA A 129 11.73 0.10 17.50
N ILE A 130 11.12 1.24 17.20
CA ILE A 130 11.19 1.93 15.91
C ILE A 130 11.38 3.43 16.14
N ASP A 131 11.97 4.11 15.16
CA ASP A 131 11.96 5.57 15.14
C ASP A 131 10.52 6.08 14.88
N PRO A 132 10.12 7.24 15.44
CA PRO A 132 8.84 7.87 15.11
C PRO A 132 8.73 8.10 13.61
N LEU A 133 7.55 7.79 13.02
CA LEU A 133 7.30 7.94 11.58
C LEU A 133 5.87 8.44 11.30
N ILE A 134 5.70 9.05 10.13
CA ILE A 134 4.40 9.41 9.57
C ILE A 134 3.91 8.24 8.73
N VAL A 135 2.64 7.86 8.88
CA VAL A 135 1.99 6.86 8.01
C VAL A 135 0.95 7.56 7.14
N VAL A 136 1.07 7.37 5.84
CA VAL A 136 0.15 7.90 4.83
C VAL A 136 -0.65 6.76 4.23
N GLY A 137 -1.93 6.66 4.60
CA GLY A 137 -2.86 5.68 4.06
C GLY A 137 -3.55 6.22 2.80
N VAL A 138 -3.29 5.62 1.65
CA VAL A 138 -3.88 6.00 0.37
C VAL A 138 -5.10 5.13 0.11
N TYR A 139 -6.30 5.72 0.13
CA TYR A 139 -7.54 4.98 -0.15
C TYR A 139 -7.54 4.47 -1.58
N ASN A 140 -7.99 3.27 -1.78
CA ASN A 140 -8.29 2.79 -3.12
C ASN A 140 -9.60 3.39 -3.63
N THR A 141 -9.78 3.38 -4.93
CA THR A 141 -10.92 3.98 -5.62
C THR A 141 -12.04 2.97 -5.94
N GLY A 142 -12.06 1.84 -5.22
CA GLY A 142 -13.05 0.79 -5.41
C GLY A 142 -12.86 0.09 -6.76
N ILE A 143 -13.73 0.41 -7.74
CA ILE A 143 -13.75 -0.26 -9.04
C ILE A 143 -12.43 -0.13 -9.83
N GLU A 144 -11.72 1.00 -9.70
CA GLU A 144 -10.45 1.24 -10.39
C GLU A 144 -9.25 0.61 -9.68
N ARG A 145 -9.41 0.08 -8.46
CA ARG A 145 -8.31 -0.51 -7.68
C ARG A 145 -7.50 -1.54 -8.46
N MET A 146 -8.17 -2.40 -9.21
CA MET A 146 -7.51 -3.43 -10.01
C MET A 146 -6.68 -2.81 -11.13
N GLU A 147 -7.21 -1.81 -11.82
CA GLU A 147 -6.51 -1.08 -12.88
C GLU A 147 -5.25 -0.40 -12.33
N GLU A 148 -5.39 0.29 -11.19
CA GLU A 148 -4.35 1.11 -10.59
C GLU A 148 -3.27 0.30 -9.87
N TYR A 149 -3.60 -0.87 -9.29
CA TYR A 149 -2.67 -1.66 -8.50
C TYR A 149 -1.96 -2.78 -9.27
N THR A 150 -2.17 -2.85 -10.57
CA THR A 150 -1.53 -3.89 -11.39
C THR A 150 -0.62 -3.28 -12.44
N PRO A 151 0.66 -3.70 -12.48
CA PRO A 151 1.65 -3.11 -13.40
C PRO A 151 1.53 -3.63 -14.84
N MET A 152 0.97 -4.83 -15.03
CA MET A 152 0.79 -5.45 -16.32
C MET A 152 -0.69 -5.78 -16.54
N ARG A 153 -1.17 -5.50 -17.75
CA ARG A 153 -2.55 -5.84 -18.12
C ARG A 153 -2.71 -7.35 -18.24
N ASP A 154 -3.70 -7.88 -17.54
CA ASP A 154 -4.18 -9.25 -17.78
C ASP A 154 -5.17 -9.28 -18.95
N ARG A 155 -5.11 -10.33 -19.78
CA ARG A 155 -5.94 -10.43 -20.98
C ARG A 155 -7.45 -10.53 -20.69
N ASN A 156 -7.79 -11.12 -19.54
CA ASN A 156 -9.18 -11.39 -19.18
C ASN A 156 -9.70 -10.44 -18.09
N LEU A 157 -8.82 -9.93 -17.22
CA LEU A 157 -9.18 -9.16 -16.03
C LEU A 157 -8.89 -7.66 -16.17
N GLY A 158 -8.17 -7.22 -17.20
CA GLY A 158 -7.81 -5.80 -17.37
C GLY A 158 -6.56 -5.42 -16.59
N GLY A 159 -6.55 -4.25 -15.98
CA GLY A 159 -5.41 -3.74 -15.22
C GLY A 159 -4.36 -3.02 -16.07
N GLY A 160 -3.21 -2.70 -15.46
CA GLY A 160 -2.03 -2.18 -16.18
C GLY A 160 -1.78 -0.68 -16.00
N LYS A 161 -2.46 0.00 -15.06
CA LYS A 161 -2.27 1.45 -14.82
C LYS A 161 -1.34 1.76 -13.64
N ALA A 162 -0.62 0.78 -13.08
CA ALA A 162 0.25 1.01 -11.91
C ALA A 162 1.36 2.05 -12.17
N ASN A 163 1.77 2.26 -13.42
CA ASN A 163 2.69 3.34 -13.75
C ASN A 163 2.06 4.72 -13.52
N LEU A 164 0.81 4.94 -13.92
CA LEU A 164 0.08 6.20 -13.69
C LEU A 164 -0.17 6.40 -12.20
N TYR A 165 -0.54 5.33 -11.48
CA TYR A 165 -0.68 5.36 -10.03
C TYR A 165 0.65 5.68 -9.32
N GLY A 166 1.76 5.13 -9.79
CA GLY A 166 3.09 5.46 -9.29
C GLY A 166 3.46 6.92 -9.49
N ARG A 167 3.16 7.48 -10.65
CA ARG A 167 3.36 8.91 -10.92
C ARG A 167 2.51 9.80 -10.00
N LEU A 168 1.24 9.45 -9.78
CA LEU A 168 0.39 10.11 -8.78
C LEU A 168 1.07 10.12 -7.40
N LEU A 169 1.58 8.97 -6.94
CA LEU A 169 2.23 8.89 -5.63
C LEU A 169 3.53 9.69 -5.57
N VAL A 170 4.38 9.58 -6.59
CA VAL A 170 5.74 10.14 -6.58
C VAL A 170 5.74 11.63 -6.90
N GLU A 171 5.03 12.03 -7.97
CA GLU A 171 5.11 13.38 -8.52
C GLU A 171 4.12 14.34 -7.84
N GLU A 172 2.98 13.83 -7.35
CA GLU A 172 1.91 14.66 -6.77
C GLU A 172 1.75 14.46 -5.26
N LEU A 173 1.35 13.26 -4.81
CA LEU A 173 1.02 13.05 -3.41
C LEU A 173 2.24 13.21 -2.49
N LYS A 174 3.39 12.58 -2.82
CA LYS A 174 4.60 12.73 -2.02
C LYS A 174 5.06 14.17 -1.96
N THR A 175 5.07 14.86 -3.09
CA THR A 175 5.43 16.28 -3.15
C THR A 175 4.54 17.12 -2.22
N TRP A 176 3.23 16.86 -2.27
CA TRP A 176 2.29 17.54 -1.39
C TRP A 176 2.52 17.21 0.09
N VAL A 177 2.72 15.93 0.45
CA VAL A 177 2.99 15.51 1.83
C VAL A 177 4.27 16.16 2.36
N ASP A 178 5.35 16.20 1.57
CA ASP A 178 6.62 16.81 1.96
C ASP A 178 6.54 18.33 2.19
N GLN A 179 5.61 19.01 1.50
CA GLN A 179 5.36 20.44 1.67
C GLN A 179 4.52 20.76 2.92
N HIS A 180 3.63 19.85 3.33
CA HIS A 180 2.66 20.12 4.39
C HIS A 180 3.01 19.42 5.71
N TYR A 181 3.88 18.42 5.68
CA TYR A 181 4.31 17.65 6.85
C TYR A 181 5.84 17.67 7.01
N ARG A 182 6.29 17.48 8.24
CA ARG A 182 7.73 17.44 8.53
C ARG A 182 8.32 16.07 8.20
N THR A 183 8.60 15.85 6.95
CA THR A 183 9.14 14.59 6.42
C THR A 183 10.66 14.66 6.26
N LEU A 184 11.32 13.51 6.42
CA LEU A 184 12.71 13.29 5.98
C LEU A 184 12.69 12.90 4.51
N ASP A 185 13.62 13.46 3.75
CA ASP A 185 13.74 13.17 2.33
C ASP A 185 14.61 11.93 2.04
N GLY A 186 14.47 11.43 0.81
CA GLY A 186 15.27 10.36 0.25
C GLY A 186 14.76 8.94 0.54
N PRO A 187 15.27 7.95 -0.22
CA PRO A 187 14.77 6.57 -0.19
C PRO A 187 15.00 5.88 1.16
N ALA A 188 16.05 6.25 1.89
CA ALA A 188 16.30 5.70 3.22
C ALA A 188 15.22 6.03 4.25
N HIS A 189 14.39 7.03 3.98
CA HIS A 189 13.36 7.54 4.88
C HIS A 189 11.94 7.40 4.31
N THR A 190 11.79 6.88 3.10
CA THR A 190 10.50 6.74 2.43
C THR A 190 10.20 5.27 2.14
N GLY A 191 9.09 4.79 2.70
CA GLY A 191 8.59 3.45 2.47
C GLY A 191 7.28 3.43 1.70
N VAL A 192 7.00 2.31 1.04
CA VAL A 192 5.71 2.00 0.42
C VAL A 192 5.33 0.56 0.72
N GLY A 193 4.05 0.30 0.96
CA GLY A 193 3.60 -1.03 1.31
C GLY A 193 2.10 -1.26 1.13
N GLY A 194 1.70 -2.51 1.27
CA GLY A 194 0.31 -2.95 1.19
C GLY A 194 0.19 -4.46 1.08
N SER A 195 -1.03 -4.96 1.01
CA SER A 195 -1.31 -6.39 0.88
C SER A 195 -1.96 -6.75 -0.44
N SER A 196 -1.87 -8.02 -0.83
CA SER A 196 -2.56 -8.53 -2.03
C SER A 196 -2.11 -7.78 -3.31
N LEU A 197 -3.03 -7.15 -4.04
CA LEU A 197 -2.71 -6.23 -5.14
C LEU A 197 -1.94 -5.00 -4.63
N GLY A 198 -2.22 -4.52 -3.40
CA GLY A 198 -1.45 -3.45 -2.76
C GLY A 198 0.01 -3.85 -2.51
N GLY A 199 0.28 -5.11 -2.15
CA GLY A 199 1.64 -5.66 -2.07
C GLY A 199 2.31 -5.77 -3.44
N LEU A 200 1.55 -6.18 -4.47
CA LEU A 200 2.03 -6.26 -5.85
C LEU A 200 2.46 -4.89 -6.38
N VAL A 201 1.61 -3.87 -6.24
CA VAL A 201 1.93 -2.51 -6.70
C VAL A 201 3.08 -1.92 -5.88
N SER A 202 3.14 -2.14 -4.57
CA SER A 202 4.22 -1.62 -3.73
C SER A 202 5.59 -2.19 -4.13
N LEU A 203 5.66 -3.49 -4.44
CA LEU A 203 6.88 -4.07 -5.01
C LEU A 203 7.24 -3.44 -6.35
N TYR A 204 6.27 -3.27 -7.25
CA TYR A 204 6.49 -2.60 -8.54
C TYR A 204 7.01 -1.18 -8.36
N LEU A 205 6.40 -0.39 -7.48
CA LEU A 205 6.78 1.00 -7.21
C LEU A 205 8.22 1.11 -6.69
N GLY A 206 8.58 0.29 -5.70
CA GLY A 206 9.93 0.31 -5.15
C GLY A 206 11.02 -0.11 -6.15
N LEU A 207 10.70 -1.00 -7.08
CA LEU A 207 11.64 -1.40 -8.13
C LEU A 207 11.71 -0.40 -9.29
N THR A 208 10.64 0.39 -9.52
CA THR A 208 10.56 1.38 -10.60
C THR A 208 11.12 2.74 -10.16
N TRP A 209 10.86 3.16 -8.92
CA TRP A 209 11.33 4.42 -8.33
C TRP A 209 12.17 4.17 -7.06
N PRO A 210 13.29 3.44 -7.16
CA PRO A 210 14.12 3.11 -6.00
C PRO A 210 14.79 4.34 -5.37
N GLN A 211 14.94 5.42 -6.13
CA GLN A 211 15.42 6.71 -5.65
C GLN A 211 14.40 7.43 -4.75
N VAL A 212 13.14 6.97 -4.74
CA VAL A 212 12.06 7.49 -3.89
C VAL A 212 11.74 6.51 -2.77
N PHE A 213 11.46 5.25 -3.11
CA PHE A 213 11.02 4.23 -2.17
C PHE A 213 12.15 3.25 -1.85
N GLY A 214 12.83 3.47 -0.75
CA GLY A 214 13.91 2.58 -0.29
C GLY A 214 13.48 1.51 0.72
N ARG A 215 12.20 1.47 1.12
CA ARG A 215 11.66 0.53 2.12
C ARG A 215 10.31 -0.01 1.65
N LEU A 216 10.20 -1.33 1.48
CA LEU A 216 9.03 -1.97 0.89
C LEU A 216 8.37 -2.93 1.87
N ALA A 217 7.09 -2.71 2.20
CA ALA A 217 6.27 -3.65 2.96
C ALA A 217 5.35 -4.42 1.98
N VAL A 218 5.77 -5.62 1.58
CA VAL A 218 5.13 -6.44 0.54
C VAL A 218 4.43 -7.62 1.20
N LEU A 219 3.15 -7.44 1.57
CA LEU A 219 2.38 -8.44 2.32
C LEU A 219 1.51 -9.27 1.36
N SER A 220 1.63 -10.59 1.44
CA SER A 220 0.81 -11.54 0.66
C SER A 220 0.58 -11.10 -0.80
N PRO A 221 1.62 -10.71 -1.55
CA PRO A 221 1.46 -10.05 -2.85
C PRO A 221 0.79 -10.96 -3.88
N SER A 222 -0.08 -10.38 -4.71
CA SER A 222 -0.76 -11.08 -5.81
C SER A 222 0.18 -11.40 -6.99
N VAL A 223 1.28 -12.12 -6.73
CA VAL A 223 2.32 -12.46 -7.74
C VAL A 223 1.78 -13.30 -8.88
N TRP A 224 0.64 -13.94 -8.70
CA TRP A 224 -0.06 -14.74 -9.72
C TRP A 224 -0.66 -13.89 -10.85
N TRP A 225 -0.86 -12.58 -10.64
CA TRP A 225 -1.45 -11.66 -11.60
C TRP A 225 -0.76 -11.73 -12.97
N ALA A 226 -1.57 -11.69 -14.04
CA ALA A 226 -1.10 -11.79 -15.42
C ALA A 226 -0.08 -12.94 -15.62
N GLN A 227 -0.43 -14.13 -15.08
CA GLN A 227 0.39 -15.35 -15.15
C GLN A 227 1.77 -15.22 -14.49
N GLY A 228 1.91 -14.34 -13.50
CA GLY A 228 3.18 -14.10 -12.81
C GLY A 228 4.10 -13.13 -13.57
N ALA A 229 3.54 -12.22 -14.35
CA ALA A 229 4.32 -11.22 -15.11
C ALA A 229 5.27 -10.39 -14.24
N MET A 230 4.92 -10.18 -12.95
CA MET A 230 5.81 -9.50 -11.99
C MET A 230 7.14 -10.24 -11.80
N LEU A 231 7.18 -11.57 -11.88
CA LEU A 231 8.43 -12.34 -11.80
C LEU A 231 9.35 -12.02 -12.99
N GLN A 232 8.80 -11.85 -14.19
CA GLN A 232 9.58 -11.44 -15.36
C GLN A 232 10.10 -10.00 -15.21
N TYR A 233 9.28 -9.12 -14.64
CA TYR A 233 9.70 -7.76 -14.33
C TYR A 233 10.89 -7.75 -13.36
N VAL A 234 10.80 -8.44 -12.23
CA VAL A 234 11.90 -8.56 -11.24
C VAL A 234 13.18 -9.13 -11.86
N ARG A 235 13.08 -10.11 -12.79
CA ARG A 235 14.25 -10.63 -13.51
C ARG A 235 15.03 -9.58 -14.29
N ARG A 236 14.35 -8.56 -14.80
CA ARG A 236 14.96 -7.52 -15.66
C ARG A 236 15.45 -6.32 -14.87
N MET A 237 14.86 -6.02 -13.72
CA MET A 237 15.15 -4.82 -12.95
C MET A 237 16.50 -4.87 -12.24
N ARG A 238 17.13 -3.69 -12.13
CA ARG A 238 18.38 -3.42 -11.42
C ARG A 238 18.20 -2.11 -10.65
N PRO A 239 17.40 -2.11 -9.57
CA PRO A 239 17.16 -0.88 -8.83
C PRO A 239 18.44 -0.39 -8.13
N GLU A 240 18.71 0.92 -8.28
CA GLU A 240 19.78 1.62 -7.56
C GLU A 240 19.23 2.95 -7.00
N PRO A 241 19.27 3.16 -5.68
CA PRO A 241 19.74 2.20 -4.66
C PRO A 241 18.80 0.99 -4.56
N ARG A 242 19.32 -0.14 -4.04
CA ARG A 242 18.50 -1.34 -3.82
C ARG A 242 17.60 -1.12 -2.59
N PRO A 243 16.27 -1.25 -2.71
CA PRO A 243 15.36 -1.06 -1.57
C PRO A 243 15.44 -2.21 -0.57
N ARG A 244 15.20 -1.91 0.71
CA ARG A 244 15.00 -2.90 1.75
C ARG A 244 13.58 -3.47 1.66
N VAL A 245 13.40 -4.80 1.70
CA VAL A 245 12.14 -5.46 1.40
C VAL A 245 11.69 -6.35 2.55
N TRP A 246 10.54 -6.05 3.15
CA TRP A 246 9.76 -7.04 3.86
C TRP A 246 8.86 -7.76 2.87
N LEU A 247 8.98 -9.08 2.80
CA LEU A 247 8.11 -9.95 2.00
C LEU A 247 7.44 -10.95 2.95
N ASP A 248 6.15 -11.18 2.79
CA ASP A 248 5.49 -12.24 3.54
C ASP A 248 4.40 -12.97 2.75
N MET A 249 3.99 -14.12 3.28
CA MET A 249 2.89 -14.93 2.77
C MET A 249 2.25 -15.73 3.90
N GLY A 250 0.93 -15.66 4.03
CA GLY A 250 0.18 -16.53 4.95
C GLY A 250 0.12 -17.97 4.46
N LEU A 251 0.42 -18.92 5.35
CA LEU A 251 0.39 -20.36 4.99
C LEU A 251 -1.04 -20.91 4.86
N GLY A 252 -2.06 -20.15 5.26
CA GLY A 252 -3.48 -20.44 5.02
C GLY A 252 -4.05 -19.86 3.72
N GLU A 253 -3.22 -19.22 2.87
CA GLU A 253 -3.69 -18.53 1.65
C GLU A 253 -3.74 -19.43 0.39
N GLY A 254 -3.44 -20.69 0.55
CA GLY A 254 -3.51 -21.68 -0.51
C GLY A 254 -2.19 -21.89 -1.28
N PRO A 255 -2.03 -23.09 -1.86
CA PRO A 255 -0.73 -23.55 -2.38
C PRO A 255 -0.24 -22.73 -3.57
N VAL A 256 -1.11 -22.20 -4.40
CA VAL A 256 -0.73 -21.41 -5.59
C VAL A 256 -0.11 -20.09 -5.16
N MET A 257 -0.73 -19.39 -4.20
CA MET A 257 -0.24 -18.10 -3.68
C MET A 257 1.12 -18.28 -2.99
N ILE A 258 1.22 -19.28 -2.12
CA ILE A 258 2.46 -19.63 -1.41
C ILE A 258 3.59 -19.92 -2.41
N LYS A 259 3.34 -20.81 -3.37
CA LYS A 259 4.33 -21.18 -4.40
C LYS A 259 4.83 -19.98 -5.18
N LYS A 260 3.92 -19.06 -5.57
CA LYS A 260 4.28 -17.86 -6.32
C LYS A 260 5.09 -16.86 -5.48
N CYS A 261 4.77 -16.70 -4.20
CA CYS A 261 5.55 -15.88 -3.30
C CYS A 261 6.94 -16.48 -3.02
N ASP A 262 7.04 -17.81 -2.79
CA ASP A 262 8.30 -18.51 -2.67
C ASP A 262 9.18 -18.38 -3.95
N GLU A 263 8.55 -18.36 -5.13
CA GLU A 263 9.25 -18.11 -6.40
C GLU A 263 9.82 -16.69 -6.46
N LEU A 264 9.03 -15.70 -6.01
CA LEU A 264 9.46 -14.31 -5.90
C LEU A 264 10.63 -14.16 -4.92
N HIS A 265 10.52 -14.75 -3.72
CA HIS A 265 11.60 -14.74 -2.71
C HIS A 265 12.91 -15.25 -3.31
N ARG A 266 12.93 -16.50 -3.84
CA ARG A 266 14.13 -17.08 -4.48
C ARG A 266 14.64 -16.26 -5.65
N LEU A 267 13.78 -15.53 -6.34
CA LEU A 267 14.21 -14.66 -7.42
C LEU A 267 14.89 -13.40 -6.89
N LEU A 268 14.38 -12.78 -5.82
CA LEU A 268 15.03 -11.65 -5.16
C LEU A 268 16.40 -12.04 -4.62
N GLU A 269 16.54 -13.22 -3.98
CA GLU A 269 17.84 -13.73 -3.54
C GLU A 269 18.84 -13.82 -4.71
N ARG A 270 18.43 -14.45 -5.82
CA ARG A 270 19.27 -14.52 -7.04
C ARG A 270 19.60 -13.16 -7.65
N ARG A 271 18.86 -12.13 -7.30
CA ARG A 271 19.08 -10.74 -7.70
C ARG A 271 19.90 -9.94 -6.67
N GLY A 272 20.34 -10.60 -5.59
CA GLY A 272 21.27 -10.06 -4.59
C GLY A 272 20.60 -9.41 -3.39
N TRP A 273 19.31 -9.71 -3.11
CA TRP A 273 18.74 -9.43 -1.80
C TRP A 273 19.07 -10.56 -0.84
N PHE A 274 19.73 -10.24 0.27
CA PHE A 274 20.09 -11.22 1.29
C PHE A 274 19.06 -11.20 2.43
N ASP A 275 18.48 -12.38 2.71
CA ASP A 275 17.51 -12.54 3.80
C ASP A 275 18.17 -12.20 5.16
N GLY A 276 17.45 -11.48 6.03
CA GLY A 276 17.97 -10.94 7.29
C GLY A 276 18.81 -9.65 7.16
N VAL A 277 19.15 -9.19 5.95
CA VAL A 277 19.94 -7.96 5.69
C VAL A 277 19.09 -6.94 4.93
N GLU A 278 19.00 -7.04 3.61
CA GLU A 278 18.17 -6.15 2.79
C GLU A 278 16.75 -6.68 2.60
N MET A 279 16.52 -7.96 2.85
CA MET A 279 15.21 -8.59 2.75
C MET A 279 14.92 -9.39 4.01
N GLN A 280 13.64 -9.47 4.39
CA GLN A 280 13.12 -10.42 5.35
C GLN A 280 11.94 -11.14 4.72
N TYR A 281 12.00 -12.48 4.65
CA TYR A 281 10.87 -13.28 4.18
C TYR A 281 10.20 -14.03 5.33
N LEU A 282 8.90 -13.71 5.57
CA LEU A 282 8.08 -14.39 6.58
C LEU A 282 7.04 -15.28 5.92
N ARG A 283 7.10 -16.60 6.16
CA ARG A 283 6.01 -17.54 5.91
C ARG A 283 5.16 -17.65 7.17
N ALA A 284 4.03 -16.90 7.24
CA ALA A 284 3.23 -16.73 8.44
C ALA A 284 2.32 -17.95 8.71
N PRO A 285 2.58 -18.77 9.76
CA PRO A 285 1.81 -19.98 10.03
C PRO A 285 0.33 -19.63 10.32
N GLY A 286 -0.59 -20.38 9.70
CA GLY A 286 -2.04 -20.24 9.90
C GLY A 286 -2.67 -18.92 9.42
N ALA A 287 -1.87 -17.98 8.95
CA ALA A 287 -2.38 -16.70 8.48
C ALA A 287 -3.16 -16.85 7.17
N ARG A 288 -4.33 -16.20 7.10
CA ARG A 288 -5.23 -16.17 5.95
C ARG A 288 -5.08 -14.85 5.19
N HIS A 289 -5.75 -14.75 4.04
CA HIS A 289 -5.74 -13.57 3.18
C HIS A 289 -6.80 -12.55 3.65
N ASN A 290 -6.54 -11.88 4.76
CA ASN A 290 -7.46 -10.89 5.35
C ASN A 290 -6.75 -9.89 6.26
N GLU A 291 -7.46 -8.82 6.63
CA GLU A 291 -6.97 -7.70 7.43
C GLU A 291 -6.47 -8.14 8.81
N ASP A 292 -7.17 -9.05 9.51
CA ASP A 292 -6.75 -9.54 10.84
C ASP A 292 -5.41 -10.27 10.80
N ALA A 293 -5.14 -10.99 9.70
CA ALA A 293 -3.86 -11.65 9.52
C ALA A 293 -2.77 -10.64 9.15
N TRP A 294 -3.07 -9.61 8.36
CA TRP A 294 -2.11 -8.55 8.04
C TRP A 294 -1.83 -7.64 9.24
N ALA A 295 -2.83 -7.34 10.08
CA ALA A 295 -2.66 -6.61 11.34
C ALA A 295 -1.55 -7.20 12.21
N LYS A 296 -1.50 -8.53 12.35
CA LYS A 296 -0.47 -9.25 13.14
C LYS A 296 0.94 -9.13 12.55
N ARG A 297 1.06 -8.68 11.30
CA ARG A 297 2.34 -8.51 10.59
C ARG A 297 2.83 -7.07 10.55
N VAL A 298 2.03 -6.10 11.07
CA VAL A 298 2.41 -4.69 11.16
C VAL A 298 3.64 -4.51 12.08
N ASP A 299 3.62 -5.08 13.28
CA ASP A 299 4.76 -5.00 14.22
C ASP A 299 6.08 -5.50 13.59
N PRO A 300 6.18 -6.74 13.09
CA PRO A 300 7.45 -7.24 12.59
C PRO A 300 7.93 -6.51 11.33
N PHE A 301 7.06 -6.09 10.41
CA PHE A 301 7.54 -5.35 9.25
C PHE A 301 8.03 -3.94 9.62
N LEU A 302 7.38 -3.26 10.56
CA LEU A 302 7.83 -1.94 11.02
C LEU A 302 9.21 -2.03 11.68
N ARG A 303 9.44 -3.01 12.55
CA ARG A 303 10.76 -3.24 13.18
C ARG A 303 11.85 -3.51 12.14
N PHE A 304 11.55 -4.28 11.11
CA PHE A 304 12.52 -4.57 10.07
C PHE A 304 12.78 -3.34 9.18
N LEU A 305 11.73 -2.63 8.78
CA LEU A 305 11.88 -1.53 7.83
C LEU A 305 12.30 -0.21 8.49
N PHE A 306 11.89 0.07 9.72
CA PHE A 306 12.12 1.33 10.42
C PHE A 306 12.69 1.11 11.84
N PRO A 307 13.77 0.31 12.01
CA PRO A 307 14.34 0.06 13.32
C PRO A 307 14.79 1.37 13.97
N ALA A 308 14.69 1.45 15.30
CA ALA A 308 15.28 2.56 16.06
C ALA A 308 16.80 2.62 15.81
N LYS A 309 17.33 3.84 15.78
CA LYS A 309 18.75 4.11 15.60
C LYS A 309 19.55 3.82 16.86
#